data_2d5225e582924bc44b329461dfdc7edd
#
_entry.id   2d5225e582924bc44b329461dfdc7edd
#
_cell.length_a   1.000
_cell.length_b   1.000
_cell.length_c   1.000
_cell.angle_alpha   90.00
_cell.angle_beta   90.00
_cell.angle_gamma   90.00
#
_symmetry.space_group_name_H-M   'P 1'
#
loop_
_entity.id
_entity.type
_entity.pdbx_description
1 polymer ?
#
loop_
_entity_poly.entity_id
_entity_poly.type
_entity_poly.pdbx_seq_one_letter_code
_entity_poly.pdbx_strand_id
1 'polypeptide(L)'
;MKNDSKETQTQHTLSVYFCGQEDCGPNHSFGPAMRPHYLLHVIFHGKGIYQCSGHTYHLKAGDAFLIRPMDSIYYRADTSDPWSYAWAGFDGSACKEILKQTVFSDTPIFTPETPSRQHSLLTHMQSLLDTFSENNGNDLASTGNLLLILSAMQKKPSESRTDISNLYFQKASEYIRNNYAYPIQISDVAHYVGIDRSYLYRIFMEHENTSPKQYLLKHRLQMAAQLLCSSSCTITEVALSCGFRDAPSFCNYFRQGTGYTPKEFRKAYSGTIYT
;
A
#
# COMPACT_ATOMS: atom_id res chain seq x y z
N MET A 1 -17.22 -14.20 -40.21
CA MET A 1 -16.05 -13.64 -39.50
C MET A 1 -16.58 -12.92 -38.29
N LYS A 2 -16.49 -13.54 -37.10
CA LYS A 2 -16.86 -12.93 -35.82
C LYS A 2 -15.63 -12.20 -35.31
N ASN A 3 -15.73 -10.88 -35.19
CA ASN A 3 -14.76 -10.07 -34.48
C ASN A 3 -14.95 -10.30 -32.98
N ASP A 4 -14.10 -11.09 -32.37
CA ASP A 4 -13.90 -11.13 -30.92
C ASP A 4 -13.04 -9.93 -30.54
N SER A 5 -13.70 -8.81 -30.24
CA SER A 5 -13.09 -7.71 -29.51
C SER A 5 -12.90 -8.19 -28.06
N LYS A 6 -11.71 -8.69 -27.74
CA LYS A 6 -11.26 -8.79 -26.36
C LYS A 6 -11.16 -7.37 -25.82
N GLU A 7 -12.16 -6.93 -25.08
CA GLU A 7 -12.03 -5.80 -24.19
C GLU A 7 -10.92 -6.13 -23.19
N THR A 8 -9.78 -5.48 -23.37
CA THR A 8 -8.71 -5.45 -22.39
C THR A 8 -9.28 -4.70 -21.18
N GLN A 9 -9.77 -5.41 -20.17
CA GLN A 9 -10.09 -4.81 -18.88
C GLN A 9 -8.83 -4.17 -18.36
N THR A 10 -8.79 -2.85 -18.41
CA THR A 10 -7.73 -2.04 -17.78
C THR A 10 -7.84 -2.30 -16.29
N GLN A 11 -6.95 -3.11 -15.75
CA GLN A 11 -6.93 -3.46 -14.34
C GLN A 11 -6.46 -2.22 -13.57
N HIS A 12 -7.42 -1.43 -13.07
CA HIS A 12 -7.13 -0.25 -12.27
C HIS A 12 -6.41 -0.65 -10.97
N THR A 13 -5.43 0.13 -10.58
CA THR A 13 -4.69 -0.09 -9.32
C THR A 13 -5.59 0.10 -8.11
N LEU A 14 -6.42 1.15 -8.14
CA LEU A 14 -7.48 1.47 -7.18
C LEU A 14 -8.48 2.40 -7.88
N SER A 15 -9.77 2.13 -7.75
CA SER A 15 -10.82 2.99 -8.31
C SER A 15 -12.06 3.00 -7.44
N VAL A 16 -12.70 4.16 -7.31
CA VAL A 16 -14.03 4.32 -6.73
C VAL A 16 -15.05 4.12 -7.85
N TYR A 17 -15.95 3.19 -7.69
CA TYR A 17 -16.97 2.87 -8.70
C TYR A 17 -18.25 3.66 -8.50
N PHE A 18 -18.62 3.89 -7.24
CA PHE A 18 -19.80 4.67 -6.86
C PHE A 18 -19.67 5.11 -5.42
N CYS A 19 -20.32 6.18 -5.08
CA CYS A 19 -20.55 6.60 -3.70
C CYS A 19 -21.95 7.20 -3.55
N GLY A 20 -22.35 7.37 -2.32
CA GLY A 20 -23.64 7.98 -1.99
C GLY A 20 -23.76 8.20 -0.50
N GLN A 21 -24.88 8.79 -0.12
CA GLN A 21 -25.25 9.02 1.28
C GLN A 21 -26.74 8.78 1.47
N GLU A 22 -27.14 8.45 2.69
CA GLU A 22 -28.53 8.21 3.06
C GLU A 22 -28.79 8.61 4.51
N ASP A 23 -29.90 9.32 4.71
CA ASP A 23 -30.50 9.58 6.02
C ASP A 23 -31.54 8.51 6.28
N CYS A 24 -31.20 7.56 7.14
CA CYS A 24 -32.05 6.40 7.42
C CYS A 24 -33.20 6.74 8.35
N GLY A 25 -34.38 6.17 8.08
CA GLY A 25 -35.48 6.14 9.04
C GLY A 25 -35.25 5.10 10.15
N PRO A 26 -36.09 5.14 11.22
CA PRO A 26 -36.06 4.16 12.29
C PRO A 26 -36.15 2.71 11.76
N ASN A 27 -35.23 1.84 12.23
CA ASN A 27 -35.13 0.44 11.82
C ASN A 27 -34.87 0.20 10.32
N HIS A 28 -34.52 1.21 9.57
CA HIS A 28 -34.07 1.01 8.17
C HIS A 28 -32.95 -0.03 8.13
N SER A 29 -33.14 -1.06 7.32
CA SER A 29 -32.20 -2.20 7.32
C SER A 29 -31.85 -2.66 5.90
N PHE A 30 -30.68 -3.24 5.76
CA PHE A 30 -30.22 -3.85 4.53
C PHE A 30 -29.58 -5.22 4.81
N GLY A 31 -29.94 -6.19 3.98
CA GLY A 31 -29.42 -7.55 4.07
C GLY A 31 -30.41 -8.55 4.69
N PRO A 32 -30.00 -9.83 4.86
CA PRO A 32 -28.69 -10.40 4.49
C PRO A 32 -28.37 -10.26 3.00
N ALA A 33 -27.14 -9.79 2.68
CA ALA A 33 -26.71 -9.60 1.32
C ALA A 33 -25.18 -9.80 1.16
N MET A 34 -24.73 -10.02 -0.06
CA MET A 34 -23.32 -10.05 -0.44
C MET A 34 -23.04 -9.02 -1.52
N ARG A 35 -21.82 -8.49 -1.56
CA ARG A 35 -21.36 -7.53 -2.56
C ARG A 35 -20.11 -8.07 -3.28
N PRO A 36 -19.94 -7.83 -4.59
CA PRO A 36 -18.78 -8.32 -5.34
C PRO A 36 -17.52 -7.45 -5.20
N HIS A 37 -17.61 -6.29 -4.56
CA HIS A 37 -16.55 -5.28 -4.39
C HIS A 37 -16.48 -4.84 -2.94
N TYR A 38 -15.42 -4.10 -2.60
CA TYR A 38 -15.29 -3.45 -1.29
C TYR A 38 -16.30 -2.31 -1.17
N LEU A 39 -16.92 -2.17 0.01
CA LEU A 39 -17.86 -1.11 0.30
C LEU A 39 -17.58 -0.56 1.71
N LEU A 40 -17.09 0.67 1.77
CA LEU A 40 -16.81 1.39 3.02
C LEU A 40 -18.00 2.27 3.37
N HIS A 41 -18.53 2.12 4.59
CA HIS A 41 -19.53 3.01 5.16
C HIS A 41 -18.91 3.86 6.25
N VAL A 42 -19.26 5.14 6.30
CA VAL A 42 -18.90 6.10 7.35
C VAL A 42 -20.15 6.72 7.93
N ILE A 43 -20.32 6.67 9.25
CA ILE A 43 -21.51 7.14 9.94
C ILE A 43 -21.33 8.62 10.29
N PHE A 44 -22.23 9.48 9.80
CA PHE A 44 -22.20 10.92 10.06
C PHE A 44 -22.95 11.28 11.34
N HIS A 45 -24.14 10.71 11.54
CA HIS A 45 -24.99 10.96 12.69
C HIS A 45 -25.64 9.66 13.16
N GLY A 46 -26.22 9.70 14.37
CA GLY A 46 -27.00 8.59 14.92
C GLY A 46 -26.19 7.33 15.20
N LYS A 47 -26.87 6.20 15.26
CA LYS A 47 -26.30 4.90 15.58
C LYS A 47 -27.08 3.75 14.94
N GLY A 48 -26.47 2.55 14.99
CA GLY A 48 -27.08 1.34 14.46
C GLY A 48 -26.25 0.09 14.75
N ILE A 49 -26.59 -1.01 14.12
CA ILE A 49 -25.87 -2.28 14.22
C ILE A 49 -25.38 -2.72 12.85
N TYR A 50 -24.18 -3.31 12.83
CA TYR A 50 -23.61 -4.01 11.69
C TYR A 50 -23.30 -5.45 12.07
N GLN A 51 -23.68 -6.40 11.23
CA GLN A 51 -23.47 -7.83 11.45
C GLN A 51 -22.69 -8.43 10.28
N CYS A 52 -21.61 -9.12 10.60
CA CYS A 52 -20.84 -9.91 9.64
C CYS A 52 -20.12 -11.05 10.36
N SER A 53 -19.91 -12.16 9.68
CA SER A 53 -19.19 -13.33 10.21
C SER A 53 -19.66 -13.79 11.60
N GLY A 54 -20.97 -13.70 11.87
CA GLY A 54 -21.58 -14.11 13.13
C GLY A 54 -21.42 -13.11 14.30
N HIS A 55 -20.78 -11.97 14.09
CA HIS A 55 -20.59 -10.91 15.09
C HIS A 55 -21.53 -9.73 14.85
N THR A 56 -21.98 -9.12 15.94
CA THR A 56 -22.78 -7.88 15.91
C THR A 56 -21.96 -6.74 16.50
N TYR A 57 -21.83 -5.67 15.75
CA TYR A 57 -21.13 -4.44 16.13
C TYR A 57 -22.14 -3.32 16.32
N HIS A 58 -22.06 -2.61 17.45
CA HIS A 58 -22.84 -1.40 17.70
C HIS A 58 -22.00 -0.19 17.30
N LEU A 59 -22.49 0.56 16.33
CA LEU A 59 -21.75 1.67 15.73
C LEU A 59 -22.54 2.98 15.90
N LYS A 60 -21.80 4.09 15.90
CA LYS A 60 -22.33 5.45 16.11
C LYS A 60 -21.63 6.47 15.22
N ALA A 61 -22.07 7.70 15.27
CA ALA A 61 -21.48 8.82 14.55
C ALA A 61 -19.95 8.88 14.72
N GLY A 62 -19.24 8.94 13.61
CA GLY A 62 -17.78 8.91 13.51
C GLY A 62 -17.17 7.53 13.30
N ASP A 63 -17.90 6.45 13.55
CA ASP A 63 -17.46 5.09 13.26
C ASP A 63 -17.58 4.79 11.76
N ALA A 64 -16.86 3.76 11.32
CA ALA A 64 -16.97 3.23 9.95
C ALA A 64 -16.95 1.70 9.95
N PHE A 65 -17.48 1.10 8.89
CA PHE A 65 -17.39 -0.34 8.66
C PHE A 65 -17.11 -0.66 7.20
N LEU A 66 -16.34 -1.72 6.99
CA LEU A 66 -15.95 -2.23 5.69
C LEU A 66 -16.65 -3.55 5.39
N ILE A 67 -17.34 -3.60 4.27
CA ILE A 67 -17.86 -4.83 3.66
C ILE A 67 -16.82 -5.31 2.65
N ARG A 68 -16.35 -6.54 2.81
CA ARG A 68 -15.42 -7.16 1.85
C ARG A 68 -16.20 -7.89 0.76
N PRO A 69 -15.58 -8.11 -0.41
CA PRO A 69 -16.18 -8.93 -1.45
C PRO A 69 -16.64 -10.29 -0.91
N MET A 70 -17.87 -10.65 -1.22
CA MET A 70 -18.54 -11.92 -0.88
C MET A 70 -18.82 -12.16 0.62
N ASP A 71 -18.58 -11.19 1.50
CA ASP A 71 -19.03 -11.29 2.89
C ASP A 71 -20.56 -11.19 2.95
N SER A 72 -21.19 -12.10 3.71
CA SER A 72 -22.62 -12.01 4.04
C SER A 72 -22.81 -11.02 5.20
N ILE A 73 -23.56 -9.97 4.96
CA ILE A 73 -23.73 -8.86 5.89
C ILE A 73 -25.18 -8.48 6.11
N TYR A 74 -25.44 -7.91 7.27
CA TYR A 74 -26.70 -7.25 7.62
C TYR A 74 -26.39 -6.00 8.45
N TYR A 75 -27.10 -4.91 8.21
CA TYR A 75 -27.02 -3.73 9.06
C TYR A 75 -28.38 -3.06 9.21
N ARG A 76 -28.58 -2.36 10.34
CA ARG A 76 -29.85 -1.72 10.68
C ARG A 76 -29.64 -0.47 11.52
N ALA A 77 -30.32 0.62 11.14
CA ALA A 77 -30.42 1.83 11.93
C ALA A 77 -31.13 1.62 13.26
N ASP A 78 -30.77 2.40 14.28
CA ASP A 78 -31.43 2.40 15.57
C ASP A 78 -32.89 2.90 15.45
N THR A 79 -33.72 2.50 16.38
CA THR A 79 -35.14 2.87 16.38
C THR A 79 -35.37 4.32 16.82
N SER A 80 -34.57 4.81 17.78
CA SER A 80 -34.76 6.12 18.43
C SER A 80 -33.80 7.17 17.92
N ASP A 81 -32.62 6.75 17.41
CA ASP A 81 -31.54 7.59 16.93
C ASP A 81 -30.93 6.97 15.66
N PRO A 82 -31.72 6.89 14.57
CA PRO A 82 -31.29 6.25 13.34
C PRO A 82 -30.10 6.97 12.73
N TRP A 83 -29.16 6.20 12.20
CA TRP A 83 -27.99 6.78 11.59
C TRP A 83 -28.24 7.41 10.22
N SER A 84 -27.40 8.42 9.90
CA SER A 84 -27.10 8.78 8.53
C SER A 84 -25.66 8.33 8.21
N TYR A 85 -25.47 7.80 7.03
CA TYR A 85 -24.15 7.33 6.59
C TYR A 85 -23.89 7.66 5.13
N ALA A 86 -22.61 7.74 4.80
CA ALA A 86 -22.15 7.74 3.42
C ALA A 86 -21.39 6.44 3.12
N TRP A 87 -21.35 6.06 1.84
CA TRP A 87 -20.61 4.88 1.39
C TRP A 87 -19.80 5.17 0.16
N ALA A 88 -18.74 4.38 -0.01
CA ALA A 88 -17.91 4.33 -1.21
C ALA A 88 -17.69 2.88 -1.62
N GLY A 89 -18.08 2.54 -2.83
CA GLY A 89 -17.77 1.26 -3.48
C GLY A 89 -16.49 1.38 -4.29
N PHE A 90 -15.53 0.50 -4.05
CA PHE A 90 -14.21 0.55 -4.70
C PHE A 90 -13.64 -0.84 -4.92
N ASP A 91 -12.68 -0.94 -5.85
CA ASP A 91 -11.88 -2.13 -6.08
C ASP A 91 -10.58 -1.77 -6.81
N GLY A 92 -9.71 -2.76 -7.02
CA GLY A 92 -8.45 -2.63 -7.75
C GLY A 92 -7.39 -3.60 -7.25
N SER A 93 -6.35 -3.79 -8.05
CA SER A 93 -5.27 -4.74 -7.75
C SER A 93 -4.50 -4.41 -6.46
N ALA A 94 -4.47 -3.14 -6.03
CA ALA A 94 -3.79 -2.69 -4.81
C ALA A 94 -4.69 -2.72 -3.56
N CYS A 95 -6.01 -2.93 -3.68
CA CYS A 95 -6.94 -2.84 -2.53
C CYS A 95 -6.50 -3.71 -1.35
N LYS A 96 -6.15 -4.97 -1.61
CA LYS A 96 -5.76 -5.92 -0.56
C LYS A 96 -4.51 -5.45 0.20
N GLU A 97 -3.52 -4.92 -0.50
CA GLU A 97 -2.27 -4.46 0.12
C GLU A 97 -2.47 -3.13 0.87
N ILE A 98 -3.29 -2.24 0.35
CA ILE A 98 -3.65 -0.99 1.03
C ILE A 98 -4.43 -1.29 2.32
N LEU A 99 -5.45 -2.16 2.25
CA LEU A 99 -6.27 -2.52 3.40
C LEU A 99 -5.49 -3.25 4.50
N LYS A 100 -4.43 -3.99 4.17
CA LYS A 100 -3.50 -4.57 5.17
C LYS A 100 -2.83 -3.53 6.07
N GLN A 101 -2.66 -2.31 5.59
CA GLN A 101 -2.04 -1.21 6.36
C GLN A 101 -3.05 -0.53 7.29
N THR A 102 -4.34 -0.81 7.14
CA THR A 102 -5.43 -0.24 7.95
C THR A 102 -5.89 -1.22 9.03
N VAL A 103 -6.69 -0.73 9.96
CA VAL A 103 -7.36 -1.57 10.98
C VAL A 103 -8.20 -2.68 10.37
N PHE A 104 -8.64 -2.50 9.13
CA PHE A 104 -9.46 -3.49 8.42
C PHE A 104 -8.73 -4.80 8.08
N SER A 105 -7.44 -4.93 8.31
CA SER A 105 -6.79 -6.24 8.25
C SER A 105 -7.23 -7.17 9.40
N ASP A 106 -7.65 -6.60 10.53
CA ASP A 106 -7.95 -7.34 11.78
C ASP A 106 -9.43 -7.30 12.16
N THR A 107 -10.12 -6.21 11.85
CA THR A 107 -11.52 -5.98 12.20
C THR A 107 -12.28 -5.36 11.02
N PRO A 108 -13.59 -5.63 10.86
CA PRO A 108 -14.38 -4.99 9.82
C PRO A 108 -14.88 -3.59 10.20
N ILE A 109 -14.55 -3.10 11.40
CA ILE A 109 -15.00 -1.80 11.91
C ILE A 109 -13.83 -0.90 12.24
N PHE A 110 -14.08 0.42 12.22
CA PHE A 110 -13.17 1.45 12.67
C PHE A 110 -13.90 2.41 13.61
N THR A 111 -13.28 2.67 14.76
CA THR A 111 -13.71 3.70 15.72
C THR A 111 -12.57 4.67 15.92
N PRO A 112 -12.75 5.97 15.62
CA PRO A 112 -11.67 6.97 15.75
C PRO A 112 -11.32 7.19 17.22
N GLU A 113 -10.01 7.11 17.53
CA GLU A 113 -9.51 7.28 18.90
C GLU A 113 -9.39 8.75 19.31
N THR A 114 -9.39 9.68 18.35
CA THR A 114 -9.24 11.11 18.60
C THR A 114 -10.23 11.91 17.76
N PRO A 115 -10.69 13.09 18.27
CA PRO A 115 -11.56 13.99 17.50
C PRO A 115 -10.94 14.42 16.16
N SER A 116 -9.62 14.57 16.10
CA SER A 116 -8.90 14.92 14.85
C SER A 116 -9.02 13.84 13.79
N ARG A 117 -8.90 12.55 14.14
CA ARG A 117 -9.10 11.41 13.21
C ARG A 117 -10.54 11.34 12.73
N GLN A 118 -11.50 11.55 13.63
CA GLN A 118 -12.92 11.59 13.27
C GLN A 118 -13.20 12.74 12.29
N HIS A 119 -12.71 13.94 12.58
CA HIS A 119 -12.88 15.10 11.71
C HIS A 119 -12.27 14.87 10.32
N SER A 120 -11.05 14.35 10.26
CA SER A 120 -10.37 14.01 9.00
C SER A 120 -11.19 13.01 8.18
N LEU A 121 -11.69 11.93 8.83
CA LEU A 121 -12.50 10.91 8.17
C LEU A 121 -13.77 11.50 7.54
N LEU A 122 -14.54 12.26 8.32
CA LEU A 122 -15.80 12.87 7.86
C LEU A 122 -15.57 13.89 6.75
N THR A 123 -14.53 14.72 6.87
CA THR A 123 -14.15 15.73 5.86
C THR A 123 -13.78 15.07 4.53
N HIS A 124 -12.94 14.03 4.56
CA HIS A 124 -12.53 13.38 3.31
C HIS A 124 -13.65 12.56 2.69
N MET A 125 -14.56 11.99 3.50
CA MET A 125 -15.73 11.31 2.97
C MET A 125 -16.68 12.29 2.29
N GLN A 126 -16.90 13.47 2.88
CA GLN A 126 -17.69 14.53 2.23
C GLN A 126 -17.04 15.00 0.92
N SER A 127 -15.72 15.24 0.94
CA SER A 127 -14.97 15.63 -0.27
C SER A 127 -15.05 14.55 -1.36
N LEU A 128 -15.08 13.28 -1.00
CA LEU A 128 -15.28 12.20 -1.96
C LEU A 128 -16.66 12.26 -2.61
N LEU A 129 -17.72 12.48 -1.83
CA LEU A 129 -19.08 12.61 -2.34
C LEU A 129 -19.20 13.78 -3.31
N ASP A 130 -18.65 14.94 -2.94
CA ASP A 130 -18.68 16.17 -3.74
C ASP A 130 -17.93 15.96 -5.06
N THR A 131 -16.69 15.46 -4.99
CA THR A 131 -15.85 15.19 -6.17
C THR A 131 -16.47 14.15 -7.10
N PHE A 132 -17.06 13.10 -6.54
CA PHE A 132 -17.71 12.06 -7.34
C PHE A 132 -18.94 12.57 -8.07
N SER A 133 -19.73 13.41 -7.42
CA SER A 133 -20.93 14.05 -8.00
C SER A 133 -20.58 14.98 -9.16
N GLU A 134 -19.49 15.75 -9.05
CA GLU A 134 -19.06 16.74 -10.07
C GLU A 134 -18.44 16.08 -11.31
N ASN A 135 -17.69 14.99 -11.17
CA ASN A 135 -16.80 14.45 -12.20
C ASN A 135 -17.19 13.06 -12.77
N ASN A 136 -18.42 12.58 -12.59
CA ASN A 136 -18.84 11.23 -13.01
C ASN A 136 -17.95 10.07 -12.47
N GLY A 137 -17.19 10.30 -11.42
CA GLY A 137 -16.79 9.27 -10.49
C GLY A 137 -15.47 8.56 -10.67
N ASN A 138 -14.80 8.60 -11.77
CA ASN A 138 -13.60 7.80 -12.01
C ASN A 138 -12.34 8.65 -12.25
N ASP A 139 -12.08 9.60 -11.38
CA ASP A 139 -10.91 10.45 -11.50
C ASP A 139 -9.89 10.23 -10.39
N LEU A 140 -8.74 10.87 -10.55
CA LEU A 140 -7.66 10.85 -9.56
C LEU A 140 -8.08 11.49 -8.24
N ALA A 141 -9.01 12.45 -8.27
CA ALA A 141 -9.48 13.13 -7.07
C ALA A 141 -10.34 12.21 -6.19
N SER A 142 -11.26 11.43 -6.78
CA SER A 142 -12.05 10.42 -6.04
C SER A 142 -11.15 9.35 -5.42
N THR A 143 -10.15 8.86 -6.18
CA THR A 143 -9.16 7.91 -5.68
C THR A 143 -8.28 8.53 -4.58
N GLY A 144 -7.86 9.79 -4.74
CA GLY A 144 -7.11 10.54 -3.75
C GLY A 144 -7.86 10.70 -2.42
N ASN A 145 -9.14 11.07 -2.48
CA ASN A 145 -10.01 11.18 -1.30
C ASN A 145 -10.19 9.80 -0.62
N LEU A 146 -10.40 8.73 -1.38
CA LEU A 146 -10.44 7.37 -0.80
C LEU A 146 -9.15 7.01 -0.07
N LEU A 147 -7.99 7.32 -0.63
CA LEU A 147 -6.69 7.08 0.05
C LEU A 147 -6.55 7.91 1.33
N LEU A 148 -7.02 9.15 1.35
CA LEU A 148 -7.02 10.00 2.55
C LEU A 148 -7.97 9.44 3.63
N ILE A 149 -9.15 8.93 3.25
CA ILE A 149 -10.06 8.22 4.15
C ILE A 149 -9.37 6.99 4.75
N LEU A 150 -8.77 6.13 3.94
CA LEU A 150 -8.07 4.94 4.40
C LEU A 150 -6.83 5.27 5.25
N SER A 151 -6.15 6.39 4.97
CA SER A 151 -5.05 6.91 5.79
C SER A 151 -5.50 7.27 7.21
N ALA A 152 -6.69 7.85 7.38
CA ALA A 152 -7.25 8.10 8.72
C ALA A 152 -7.53 6.81 9.51
N MET A 153 -7.62 5.67 8.83
CA MET A 153 -7.88 4.35 9.40
C MET A 153 -6.63 3.47 9.53
N GLN A 154 -5.42 4.03 9.29
CA GLN A 154 -4.18 3.29 9.45
C GLN A 154 -4.00 2.75 10.85
N LYS A 155 -3.44 1.54 10.96
CA LYS A 155 -2.99 0.99 12.23
C LYS A 155 -1.94 1.91 12.86
N LYS A 156 -2.04 2.13 14.14
CA LYS A 156 -0.89 2.67 14.88
C LYS A 156 0.24 1.65 14.82
N PRO A 157 1.48 2.08 14.59
CA PRO A 157 2.62 1.18 14.81
C PRO A 157 2.50 0.61 16.23
N SER A 158 2.55 -0.71 16.37
CA SER A 158 2.55 -1.31 17.69
C SER A 158 3.86 -0.89 18.39
N GLU A 159 3.79 -0.58 19.68
CA GLU A 159 4.93 -0.13 20.48
C GLU A 159 5.88 -1.29 20.86
N SER A 160 5.72 -2.46 20.26
CA SER A 160 6.64 -3.57 20.50
C SER A 160 8.01 -3.26 19.90
N ARG A 161 9.09 -3.60 20.60
CA ARG A 161 10.47 -3.43 20.13
C ARG A 161 10.73 -4.09 18.76
N THR A 162 10.05 -5.18 18.49
CA THR A 162 10.13 -5.94 17.22
C THR A 162 9.48 -5.18 16.07
N ASP A 163 8.36 -4.49 16.32
CA ASP A 163 7.70 -3.71 15.29
C ASP A 163 8.46 -2.42 14.97
N ILE A 164 9.10 -1.81 15.97
CA ILE A 164 9.97 -0.65 15.77
C ILE A 164 11.21 -1.03 14.95
N SER A 165 11.84 -2.17 15.25
CA SER A 165 12.98 -2.71 14.49
C SER A 165 12.58 -2.96 13.03
N ASN A 166 11.44 -3.60 12.81
CA ASN A 166 10.91 -3.85 11.47
C ASN A 166 10.61 -2.54 10.70
N LEU A 167 10.01 -1.55 11.36
CA LEU A 167 9.75 -0.24 10.76
C LEU A 167 11.04 0.46 10.31
N TYR A 168 12.08 0.43 11.15
CA TYR A 168 13.37 0.99 10.79
C TYR A 168 14.04 0.21 9.65
N PHE A 169 13.95 -1.11 9.66
CA PHE A 169 14.45 -1.94 8.57
C PHE A 169 13.75 -1.62 7.25
N GLN A 170 12.42 -1.54 7.25
CA GLN A 170 11.64 -1.21 6.06
C GLN A 170 12.03 0.16 5.49
N LYS A 171 12.08 1.21 6.32
CA LYS A 171 12.49 2.56 5.90
C LYS A 171 13.92 2.59 5.35
N ALA A 172 14.85 1.92 6.02
CA ALA A 172 16.25 1.88 5.58
C ALA A 172 16.42 1.12 4.27
N SER A 173 15.76 -0.03 4.12
CA SER A 173 15.82 -0.84 2.90
C SER A 173 15.14 -0.14 1.72
N GLU A 174 14.05 0.59 1.96
CA GLU A 174 13.39 1.42 0.96
C GLU A 174 14.29 2.58 0.52
N TYR A 175 14.91 3.29 1.47
CA TYR A 175 15.88 4.34 1.14
C TYR A 175 17.02 3.80 0.27
N ILE A 176 17.59 2.65 0.62
CA ILE A 176 18.64 1.99 -0.16
C ILE A 176 18.14 1.67 -1.57
N ARG A 177 16.97 1.06 -1.71
CA ARG A 177 16.38 0.69 -3.01
C ARG A 177 16.10 1.90 -3.90
N ASN A 178 15.67 3.01 -3.32
CA ASN A 178 15.35 4.23 -4.08
C ASN A 178 16.59 5.07 -4.43
N ASN A 179 17.69 4.89 -3.68
CA ASN A 179 18.89 5.73 -3.84
C ASN A 179 20.15 4.94 -4.22
N TYR A 180 20.07 3.66 -4.55
CA TYR A 180 21.22 2.80 -4.83
C TYR A 180 22.13 3.33 -5.95
N ALA A 181 21.57 4.02 -6.94
CA ALA A 181 22.27 4.60 -8.08
C ALA A 181 23.16 5.80 -7.70
N TYR A 182 22.89 6.43 -6.57
CA TYR A 182 23.66 7.57 -6.06
C TYR A 182 24.82 7.12 -5.15
N PRO A 183 25.83 7.97 -4.92
CA PRO A 183 26.98 7.65 -4.06
C PRO A 183 26.62 7.73 -2.56
N ILE A 184 25.52 7.09 -2.14
CA ILE A 184 25.07 7.06 -0.75
C ILE A 184 26.06 6.28 0.14
N GLN A 185 26.22 6.78 1.37
CA GLN A 185 26.95 6.12 2.45
C GLN A 185 25.96 5.52 3.46
N ILE A 186 26.40 4.53 4.23
CA ILE A 186 25.55 3.93 5.28
C ILE A 186 25.22 4.93 6.40
N SER A 187 26.05 5.96 6.59
CA SER A 187 25.73 7.11 7.44
C SER A 187 24.48 7.88 6.97
N ASP A 188 24.29 8.01 5.66
CA ASP A 188 23.14 8.73 5.10
C ASP A 188 21.83 7.94 5.34
N VAL A 189 21.92 6.62 5.20
CA VAL A 189 20.81 5.71 5.52
C VAL A 189 20.42 5.83 7.00
N ALA A 190 21.41 5.76 7.90
CA ALA A 190 21.20 5.87 9.34
C ALA A 190 20.58 7.23 9.72
N HIS A 191 21.10 8.31 9.14
CA HIS A 191 20.57 9.67 9.34
C HIS A 191 19.14 9.82 8.86
N TYR A 192 18.83 9.31 7.66
CA TYR A 192 17.47 9.33 7.10
C TYR A 192 16.45 8.64 7.99
N VAL A 193 16.85 7.50 8.56
CA VAL A 193 15.96 6.71 9.44
C VAL A 193 15.91 7.29 10.87
N GLY A 194 16.86 8.14 11.26
CA GLY A 194 16.94 8.75 12.58
C GLY A 194 17.52 7.83 13.66
N ILE A 195 18.44 6.92 13.28
CA ILE A 195 19.10 5.97 14.19
C ILE A 195 20.63 5.99 14.01
N ASP A 196 21.36 5.48 15.00
CA ASP A 196 22.81 5.34 14.87
C ASP A 196 23.20 4.15 13.95
N ARG A 197 24.46 4.19 13.43
CA ARG A 197 24.96 3.19 12.49
C ARG A 197 25.06 1.78 13.11
N SER A 198 25.36 1.69 14.41
CA SER A 198 25.50 0.41 15.10
C SER A 198 24.13 -0.26 15.26
N TYR A 199 23.11 0.52 15.54
CA TYR A 199 21.74 0.03 15.61
C TYR A 199 21.22 -0.37 14.22
N LEU A 200 21.50 0.44 13.18
CA LEU A 200 21.18 0.08 11.80
C LEU A 200 21.84 -1.24 11.39
N TYR A 201 23.12 -1.44 11.74
CA TYR A 201 23.82 -2.71 11.48
C TYR A 201 23.12 -3.89 12.16
N ARG A 202 22.74 -3.75 13.45
CA ARG A 202 22.04 -4.79 14.20
C ARG A 202 20.70 -5.15 13.56
N ILE A 203 19.93 -4.17 13.13
CA ILE A 203 18.64 -4.36 12.44
C ILE A 203 18.83 -5.18 11.15
N PHE A 204 19.81 -4.82 10.32
CA PHE A 204 20.05 -5.57 9.08
C PHE A 204 20.56 -7.00 9.33
N MET A 205 21.35 -7.20 10.36
CA MET A 205 21.76 -8.55 10.77
C MET A 205 20.59 -9.39 11.30
N GLU A 206 19.64 -8.76 12.01
CA GLU A 206 18.45 -9.43 12.56
C GLU A 206 17.45 -9.83 11.46
N HIS A 207 17.22 -8.96 10.45
CA HIS A 207 16.20 -9.18 9.43
C HIS A 207 16.69 -9.90 8.17
N GLU A 208 17.94 -9.69 7.76
CA GLU A 208 18.49 -10.17 6.49
C GLU A 208 19.78 -10.99 6.65
N ASN A 209 20.28 -11.13 7.87
CA ASN A 209 21.58 -11.76 8.18
C ASN A 209 22.73 -11.17 7.32
N THR A 210 22.68 -9.87 7.05
CA THR A 210 23.66 -9.17 6.23
C THR A 210 23.88 -7.73 6.73
N SER A 211 25.05 -7.15 6.44
CA SER A 211 25.28 -5.74 6.78
C SER A 211 24.55 -4.80 5.82
N PRO A 212 24.20 -3.56 6.24
CA PRO A 212 23.59 -2.55 5.36
C PRO A 212 24.43 -2.29 4.09
N LYS A 213 25.77 -2.32 4.21
CA LYS A 213 26.68 -2.15 3.08
C LYS A 213 26.60 -3.31 2.10
N GLN A 214 26.53 -4.54 2.59
CA GLN A 214 26.37 -5.73 1.75
C GLN A 214 24.98 -5.77 1.10
N TYR A 215 23.95 -5.34 1.81
CA TYR A 215 22.60 -5.21 1.27
C TYR A 215 22.55 -4.23 0.11
N LEU A 216 23.13 -3.03 0.26
CA LEU A 216 23.27 -2.05 -0.82
C LEU A 216 24.05 -2.62 -2.02
N LEU A 217 25.18 -3.28 -1.77
CA LEU A 217 25.99 -3.89 -2.83
C LEU A 217 25.21 -4.99 -3.56
N LYS A 218 24.53 -5.87 -2.84
CA LYS A 218 23.69 -6.94 -3.42
C LYS A 218 22.60 -6.34 -4.31
N HIS A 219 21.94 -5.30 -3.84
CA HIS A 219 20.91 -4.60 -4.63
C HIS A 219 21.47 -3.97 -5.90
N ARG A 220 22.63 -3.27 -5.82
CA ARG A 220 23.33 -2.72 -6.99
C ARG A 220 23.66 -3.79 -8.02
N LEU A 221 24.13 -4.95 -7.58
CA LEU A 221 24.47 -6.07 -8.46
C LEU A 221 23.23 -6.68 -9.13
N GLN A 222 22.11 -6.77 -8.41
CA GLN A 222 20.84 -7.21 -8.99
C GLN A 222 20.35 -6.27 -10.10
N MET A 223 20.37 -4.95 -9.85
CA MET A 223 19.99 -3.96 -10.84
C MET A 223 20.94 -3.95 -12.05
N ALA A 224 22.24 -4.14 -11.81
CA ALA A 224 23.22 -4.27 -12.89
C ALA A 224 22.99 -5.51 -13.76
N ALA A 225 22.64 -6.64 -13.15
CA ALA A 225 22.29 -7.87 -13.88
C ALA A 225 21.06 -7.65 -14.79
N GLN A 226 20.03 -6.96 -14.29
CA GLN A 226 18.86 -6.60 -15.10
C GLN A 226 19.24 -5.70 -16.28
N LEU A 227 20.03 -4.63 -16.05
CA LEU A 227 20.47 -3.72 -17.12
C LEU A 227 21.35 -4.43 -18.15
N LEU A 228 22.22 -5.34 -17.73
CA LEU A 228 23.06 -6.14 -18.64
C LEU A 228 22.21 -7.00 -19.59
N CYS A 229 21.09 -7.52 -19.14
CA CYS A 229 20.21 -8.38 -19.94
C CYS A 229 19.21 -7.60 -20.81
N SER A 230 18.74 -6.43 -20.33
CA SER A 230 17.62 -5.69 -20.92
C SER A 230 18.05 -4.48 -21.75
N SER A 231 19.33 -4.09 -21.73
CA SER A 231 19.81 -2.87 -22.42
C SER A 231 21.07 -3.09 -23.23
N SER A 232 21.32 -2.17 -24.18
CA SER A 232 22.55 -2.09 -24.97
C SER A 232 23.64 -1.23 -24.32
N CYS A 233 23.44 -0.76 -23.08
CA CYS A 233 24.40 0.07 -22.35
C CYS A 233 25.78 -0.58 -22.26
N THR A 234 26.82 0.20 -22.36
CA THR A 234 28.22 -0.27 -22.14
C THR A 234 28.41 -0.73 -20.69
N ILE A 235 29.40 -1.55 -20.42
CA ILE A 235 29.73 -2.00 -19.05
C ILE A 235 30.01 -0.81 -18.12
N THR A 236 30.61 0.25 -18.64
CA THR A 236 30.87 1.47 -17.88
C THR A 236 29.59 2.22 -17.54
N GLU A 237 28.66 2.35 -18.49
CA GLU A 237 27.36 2.98 -18.25
C GLU A 237 26.55 2.18 -17.22
N VAL A 238 26.52 0.85 -17.32
CA VAL A 238 25.85 -0.01 -16.32
C VAL A 238 26.46 0.19 -14.92
N ALA A 239 27.81 0.21 -14.83
CA ALA A 239 28.50 0.44 -13.55
C ALA A 239 28.07 1.76 -12.90
N LEU A 240 28.14 2.86 -13.66
CA LEU A 240 27.78 4.20 -13.17
C LEU A 240 26.30 4.31 -12.84
N SER A 241 25.41 3.77 -13.67
CA SER A 241 23.96 3.75 -13.44
C SER A 241 23.56 2.96 -12.20
N CYS A 242 24.39 1.99 -11.78
CA CYS A 242 24.16 1.22 -10.56
C CYS A 242 24.90 1.75 -9.33
N GLY A 243 25.46 2.97 -9.41
CA GLY A 243 26.11 3.65 -8.28
C GLY A 243 27.50 3.12 -7.93
N PHE A 244 28.19 2.44 -8.85
CA PHE A 244 29.60 2.11 -8.70
C PHE A 244 30.46 3.31 -9.12
N ARG A 245 31.58 3.48 -8.43
CA ARG A 245 32.50 4.57 -8.70
C ARG A 245 33.16 4.47 -10.09
N ASP A 246 33.47 3.23 -10.50
CA ASP A 246 34.18 2.94 -11.73
C ASP A 246 33.89 1.51 -12.22
N ALA A 247 34.13 1.25 -13.50
CA ALA A 247 33.90 -0.04 -14.12
C ALA A 247 34.83 -1.17 -13.58
N PRO A 248 36.13 -0.94 -13.26
CA PRO A 248 36.97 -1.99 -12.66
C PRO A 248 36.43 -2.50 -11.32
N SER A 249 36.06 -1.60 -10.40
CA SER A 249 35.47 -1.98 -9.13
C SER A 249 34.16 -2.76 -9.33
N PHE A 250 33.30 -2.28 -10.23
CA PHE A 250 32.07 -2.99 -10.61
C PHE A 250 32.34 -4.40 -11.10
N CYS A 251 33.27 -4.57 -12.08
CA CYS A 251 33.59 -5.89 -12.65
C CYS A 251 34.06 -6.88 -11.58
N ASN A 252 34.89 -6.41 -10.63
CA ASN A 252 35.35 -7.25 -9.52
C ASN A 252 34.20 -7.69 -8.61
N TYR A 253 33.37 -6.75 -8.16
CA TYR A 253 32.21 -7.08 -7.29
C TYR A 253 31.19 -7.96 -8.02
N PHE A 254 30.94 -7.68 -9.30
CA PHE A 254 30.00 -8.45 -10.10
C PHE A 254 30.45 -9.90 -10.26
N ARG A 255 31.74 -10.10 -10.57
CA ARG A 255 32.34 -11.45 -10.69
C ARG A 255 32.32 -12.20 -9.35
N GLN A 256 32.63 -11.52 -8.25
CA GLN A 256 32.55 -12.11 -6.90
C GLN A 256 31.13 -12.52 -6.53
N GLY A 257 30.12 -11.72 -6.88
CA GLY A 257 28.72 -11.99 -6.54
C GLY A 257 28.02 -12.98 -7.46
N THR A 258 28.40 -13.07 -8.74
CA THR A 258 27.68 -13.86 -9.76
C THR A 258 28.49 -15.02 -10.33
N GLY A 259 29.80 -15.04 -10.13
CA GLY A 259 30.73 -15.99 -10.76
C GLY A 259 31.11 -15.64 -12.21
N TYR A 260 30.49 -14.66 -12.82
CA TYR A 260 30.71 -14.23 -14.21
C TYR A 260 31.23 -12.78 -14.28
N THR A 261 32.04 -12.49 -15.28
CA THR A 261 32.27 -11.08 -15.64
C THR A 261 30.99 -10.48 -16.23
N PRO A 262 30.77 -9.15 -16.15
CA PRO A 262 29.59 -8.51 -16.75
C PRO A 262 29.42 -8.81 -18.24
N LYS A 263 30.54 -8.94 -18.99
CA LYS A 263 30.51 -9.28 -20.41
C LYS A 263 30.06 -10.72 -20.68
N GLU A 264 30.58 -11.67 -19.89
CA GLU A 264 30.16 -13.09 -19.96
C GLU A 264 28.70 -13.25 -19.56
N PHE A 265 28.29 -12.57 -18.50
CA PHE A 265 26.92 -12.58 -18.03
C PHE A 265 25.94 -12.07 -19.09
N ARG A 266 26.23 -10.93 -19.70
CA ARG A 266 25.45 -10.40 -20.83
C ARG A 266 25.35 -11.42 -21.96
N LYS A 267 26.48 -12.00 -22.38
CA LYS A 267 26.47 -12.98 -23.48
C LYS A 267 25.62 -14.24 -23.17
N ALA A 268 25.65 -14.67 -21.92
CA ALA A 268 24.93 -15.89 -21.49
C ALA A 268 23.42 -15.66 -21.32
N TYR A 269 23.01 -14.45 -20.91
CA TYR A 269 21.63 -14.18 -20.44
C TYR A 269 20.91 -13.05 -21.20
N SER A 270 21.48 -12.53 -22.33
CA SER A 270 20.78 -11.55 -23.18
C SER A 270 19.48 -12.12 -23.69
N GLY A 271 18.36 -11.42 -23.43
CA GLY A 271 17.01 -11.83 -23.82
C GLY A 271 16.26 -12.66 -22.77
N THR A 272 16.86 -12.93 -21.60
CA THR A 272 16.19 -13.58 -20.48
C THR A 272 15.68 -12.48 -19.52
N ILE A 273 14.36 -12.45 -19.29
CA ILE A 273 13.76 -11.55 -18.29
C ILE A 273 14.10 -12.13 -16.91
N TYR A 274 15.00 -11.46 -16.20
CA TYR A 274 15.26 -11.73 -14.78
C TYR A 274 14.13 -11.07 -13.97
N THR A 275 13.18 -11.86 -13.48
CA THR A 275 12.16 -11.46 -12.48
C THR A 275 12.69 -11.65 -11.07
#